data_10a2708992980ca32bbb1a0d8ea9e280
#
_entry.id   10a2708992980ca32bbb1a0d8ea9e280
#
_cell.length_a   1.000
_cell.length_b   1.000
_cell.length_c   1.000
_cell.angle_alpha   90.00
_cell.angle_beta   90.00
_cell.angle_gamma   90.00
#
_symmetry.space_group_name_H-M   'P 1'
#
loop_
_entity.id
_entity.type
_entity.pdbx_description
1 polymer ?
#
loop_
_entity_poly.entity_id
_entity_poly.type
_entity_poly.pdbx_seq_one_letter_code
_entity_poly.pdbx_strand_id
1 'polypeptide(L)'
;MRVWELGQARLMVAGAFGNLAVHHHAAVQVGVGLAGPLSVTADDDAHHTCRLVVVASGKRHAVQSDSRSEALSIYLGPHTWQGIALRTLSRTRGVWIVGNGERLADATAAALAVGGPRAAADFLVGELCGMSSADPDGRGWVHPQLRQAIDLVSSSAPSRIDLASVAGAVALSPDYLGRLCKQQTGVSFSATTRWVRLLTALRYLADGMPVTDAAHLAGFTDGSHANRVCWEMAGAAPSDLARALKDSPLPSHPAP
;
A
#
# COMPACT_ATOMS: atom_id res chain seq x y z
N MET A 1 15.03 -6.00 6.01
CA MET A 1 13.84 -5.16 5.75
C MET A 1 12.91 -5.25 6.95
N ARG A 2 12.30 -4.16 7.39
CA ARG A 2 11.38 -4.10 8.54
C ARG A 2 10.00 -3.73 8.05
N VAL A 3 8.95 -4.34 8.61
CA VAL A 3 7.56 -4.13 8.18
C VAL A 3 6.68 -3.83 9.39
N TRP A 4 5.79 -2.86 9.27
CA TRP A 4 4.84 -2.48 10.31
C TRP A 4 3.44 -2.30 9.72
N GLU A 5 2.46 -2.88 10.37
CA GLU A 5 1.07 -2.56 10.14
C GLU A 5 0.67 -1.41 11.07
N LEU A 6 0.21 -0.31 10.50
CA LEU A 6 -0.09 0.91 11.24
C LEU A 6 -1.60 1.12 11.47
N GLY A 7 -2.42 0.11 11.19
CA GLY A 7 -3.89 0.20 11.22
C GLY A 7 -4.45 1.02 10.05
N GLN A 8 -5.78 1.10 9.95
CA GLN A 8 -6.49 1.86 8.90
C GLN A 8 -6.01 1.55 7.46
N ALA A 9 -5.75 0.28 7.17
CA ALA A 9 -5.22 -0.19 5.89
C ALA A 9 -3.89 0.49 5.48
N ARG A 10 -3.02 0.79 6.45
CA ARG A 10 -1.67 1.33 6.24
C ARG A 10 -0.62 0.27 6.55
N LEU A 11 0.29 0.07 5.60
CA LEU A 11 1.48 -0.76 5.76
C LEU A 11 2.72 0.12 5.57
N MET A 12 3.72 -0.03 6.42
CA MET A 12 5.01 0.61 6.27
C MET A 12 6.11 -0.43 6.16
N VAL A 13 7.00 -0.19 5.22
CA VAL A 13 8.18 -1.04 4.99
C VAL A 13 9.42 -0.15 5.02
N ALA A 14 10.44 -0.53 5.77
CA ALA A 14 11.73 0.15 5.80
C ALA A 14 12.89 -0.80 5.54
N GLY A 15 13.91 -0.31 4.88
CA GLY A 15 15.13 -1.03 4.56
C GLY A 15 15.71 -0.60 3.22
N ALA A 16 16.67 -1.35 2.71
CA ALA A 16 17.16 -1.15 1.35
C ALA A 16 16.18 -1.81 0.36
N PHE A 17 15.63 -1.01 -0.55
CA PHE A 17 14.79 -1.49 -1.64
C PHE A 17 15.68 -1.73 -2.86
N GLY A 18 16.28 -2.93 -2.93
CA GLY A 18 17.11 -3.35 -4.05
C GLY A 18 16.31 -3.48 -5.36
N ASN A 19 16.69 -4.44 -6.19
CA ASN A 19 16.07 -4.65 -7.51
C ASN A 19 14.65 -5.20 -7.42
N LEU A 20 13.68 -4.38 -7.05
CA LEU A 20 12.28 -4.72 -7.23
C LEU A 20 11.92 -4.59 -8.72
N ALA A 21 11.25 -5.61 -9.26
CA ALA A 21 10.74 -5.54 -10.63
C ALA A 21 9.66 -4.45 -10.75
N VAL A 22 9.46 -3.95 -11.96
CA VAL A 22 8.34 -3.05 -12.25
C VAL A 22 7.03 -3.78 -11.94
N HIS A 23 6.22 -3.17 -11.08
CA HIS A 23 4.97 -3.74 -10.57
C HIS A 23 3.89 -2.69 -10.46
N HIS A 24 2.69 -3.09 -10.08
CA HIS A 24 1.59 -2.18 -9.78
C HIS A 24 0.70 -2.76 -8.69
N HIS A 25 0.17 -1.93 -7.83
CA HIS A 25 -0.72 -2.35 -6.74
C HIS A 25 -1.89 -1.39 -6.54
N ALA A 26 -2.91 -1.84 -5.80
CA ALA A 26 -4.09 -1.02 -5.54
C ALA A 26 -3.83 0.12 -4.54
N ALA A 27 -2.82 0.00 -3.69
CA ALA A 27 -2.48 1.05 -2.73
C ALA A 27 -1.94 2.31 -3.40
N VAL A 28 -2.03 3.44 -2.70
CA VAL A 28 -1.16 4.60 -2.96
C VAL A 28 0.14 4.38 -2.18
N GLN A 29 1.28 4.52 -2.84
CA GLN A 29 2.59 4.37 -2.22
C GLN A 29 3.25 5.73 -2.03
N VAL A 30 3.82 5.94 -0.85
CA VAL A 30 4.72 7.05 -0.54
C VAL A 30 6.10 6.47 -0.31
N GLY A 31 7.06 6.78 -1.19
CA GLY A 31 8.45 6.34 -1.09
C GLY A 31 9.34 7.46 -0.58
N VAL A 32 10.17 7.17 0.42
CA VAL A 32 11.10 8.13 1.05
C VAL A 32 12.50 7.54 1.13
N GLY A 33 13.48 8.25 0.61
CA GLY A 33 14.88 7.96 0.83
C GLY A 33 15.34 8.59 2.16
N LEU A 34 15.60 7.80 3.18
CA LEU A 34 15.98 8.31 4.51
C LEU A 34 17.44 8.80 4.54
N ALA A 35 18.35 8.05 3.92
CA ALA A 35 19.78 8.35 3.91
C ALA A 35 20.32 8.72 2.51
N GLY A 36 19.50 8.69 1.48
CA GLY A 36 19.90 8.97 0.11
C GLY A 36 18.71 9.02 -0.85
N PRO A 37 18.96 9.26 -2.13
CA PRO A 37 17.91 9.35 -3.12
C PRO A 37 17.29 7.98 -3.44
N LEU A 38 16.06 8.01 -3.94
CA LEU A 38 15.37 6.90 -4.58
C LEU A 38 15.56 7.01 -6.10
N SER A 39 15.70 5.88 -6.76
CA SER A 39 15.51 5.72 -8.20
C SER A 39 14.09 5.24 -8.46
N VAL A 40 13.35 5.97 -9.27
CA VAL A 40 11.95 5.68 -9.58
C VAL A 40 11.80 5.50 -11.09
N THR A 41 11.29 4.33 -11.49
CA THR A 41 10.86 4.08 -12.88
C THR A 41 9.35 4.24 -12.93
N ALA A 42 8.85 5.09 -13.82
CA ALA A 42 7.42 5.36 -14.01
C ALA A 42 6.83 4.51 -15.14
N ASP A 43 5.54 4.65 -15.37
CA ASP A 43 4.73 3.87 -16.33
C ASP A 43 5.17 4.04 -17.80
N ASP A 44 5.79 5.18 -18.12
CA ASP A 44 6.34 5.55 -19.43
C ASP A 44 7.85 5.26 -19.57
N ASP A 45 8.39 4.39 -18.69
CA ASP A 45 9.81 4.09 -18.56
C ASP A 45 10.69 5.32 -18.22
N ALA A 46 10.09 6.44 -17.84
CA ALA A 46 10.84 7.59 -17.35
C ALA A 46 11.52 7.27 -16.01
N HIS A 47 12.78 7.65 -15.91
CA HIS A 47 13.59 7.46 -14.71
C HIS A 47 13.75 8.79 -13.98
N HIS A 48 13.46 8.77 -12.67
CA HIS A 48 13.60 9.92 -11.80
C HIS A 48 14.47 9.58 -10.60
N THR A 49 15.20 10.59 -10.13
CA THR A 49 15.94 10.53 -8.87
C THR A 49 15.34 11.55 -7.92
N CYS A 50 14.94 11.11 -6.73
CA CYS A 50 14.27 11.98 -5.76
C CYS A 50 14.42 11.45 -4.33
N ARG A 51 14.13 12.28 -3.32
CA ARG A 51 14.06 11.86 -1.91
C ARG A 51 12.64 11.47 -1.48
N LEU A 52 11.63 11.94 -2.21
CA LEU A 52 10.22 11.70 -1.87
C LEU A 52 9.37 11.59 -3.12
N VAL A 53 8.61 10.51 -3.19
CA VAL A 53 7.71 10.20 -4.31
C VAL A 53 6.36 9.70 -3.82
N VAL A 54 5.30 10.06 -4.52
CA VAL A 54 3.97 9.47 -4.35
C VAL A 54 3.57 8.79 -5.65
N VAL A 55 3.20 7.52 -5.57
CA VAL A 55 2.73 6.71 -6.69
C VAL A 55 1.24 6.44 -6.51
N ALA A 56 0.45 6.80 -7.52
CA ALA A 56 -1.00 6.58 -7.51
C ALA A 56 -1.37 5.10 -7.64
N SER A 57 -2.54 4.74 -7.09
CA SER A 57 -3.13 3.40 -7.22
C SER A 57 -3.15 2.91 -8.65
N GLY A 58 -2.72 1.67 -8.88
CA GLY A 58 -2.76 0.99 -10.16
C GLY A 58 -1.74 1.45 -11.20
N LYS A 59 -0.80 2.31 -10.85
CA LYS A 59 0.27 2.75 -11.75
C LYS A 59 1.46 1.79 -11.72
N ARG A 60 1.98 1.47 -12.89
CA ARG A 60 3.20 0.66 -13.03
C ARG A 60 4.41 1.49 -12.60
N HIS A 61 5.24 0.92 -11.77
CA HIS A 61 6.42 1.61 -11.24
C HIS A 61 7.43 0.63 -10.64
N ALA A 62 8.64 1.11 -10.45
CA ALA A 62 9.61 0.54 -9.52
C ALA A 62 10.18 1.68 -8.66
N VAL A 63 10.27 1.47 -7.36
CA VAL A 63 10.94 2.38 -6.42
C VAL A 63 12.10 1.62 -5.80
N GLN A 64 13.29 2.11 -6.01
CA GLN A 64 14.54 1.47 -5.60
C GLN A 64 15.38 2.42 -4.78
N SER A 65 16.15 1.90 -3.84
CA SER A 65 17.21 2.62 -3.14
C SER A 65 18.54 1.91 -3.36
N ASP A 66 19.64 2.63 -3.18
CA ASP A 66 20.94 1.99 -3.08
C ASP A 66 20.91 0.91 -1.98
N SER A 67 21.64 -0.18 -2.19
CA SER A 67 21.73 -1.31 -1.24
C SER A 67 22.27 -0.93 0.14
N ARG A 68 22.90 0.24 0.26
CA ARG A 68 23.44 0.81 1.51
C ARG A 68 22.58 1.94 2.08
N SER A 69 21.53 2.35 1.35
CA SER A 69 20.69 3.49 1.73
C SER A 69 19.36 2.99 2.27
N GLU A 70 19.06 3.30 3.53
CA GLU A 70 17.74 3.05 4.09
C GLU A 70 16.69 3.91 3.41
N ALA A 71 15.61 3.28 3.05
CA ALA A 71 14.42 3.91 2.50
C ALA A 71 13.17 3.41 3.21
N LEU A 72 12.08 4.15 3.03
CA LEU A 72 10.79 3.88 3.62
C LEU A 72 9.73 3.87 2.53
N SER A 73 8.83 2.89 2.55
CA SER A 73 7.60 2.89 1.75
C SER A 73 6.40 2.79 2.66
N ILE A 74 5.45 3.72 2.50
CA ILE A 74 4.16 3.70 3.17
C ILE A 74 3.10 3.39 2.11
N TYR A 75 2.35 2.32 2.33
CA TYR A 75 1.24 1.92 1.48
C TYR A 75 -0.07 2.30 2.16
N LEU A 76 -0.87 3.08 1.46
CA LEU A 76 -2.18 3.55 1.94
C LEU A 76 -3.28 2.83 1.19
N GLY A 77 -4.24 2.27 1.91
CA GLY A 77 -5.41 1.65 1.30
C GLY A 77 -6.13 2.65 0.38
N PRO A 78 -6.48 2.26 -0.85
CA PRO A 78 -7.03 3.18 -1.83
C PRO A 78 -8.44 3.69 -1.44
N HIS A 79 -9.08 3.04 -0.48
CA HIS A 79 -10.38 3.39 0.09
C HIS A 79 -10.28 4.26 1.34
N THR A 80 -9.08 4.57 1.80
CA THR A 80 -8.89 5.49 2.93
C THR A 80 -8.93 6.93 2.43
N TRP A 81 -9.31 7.88 3.31
CA TRP A 81 -9.34 9.28 2.92
C TRP A 81 -7.93 9.79 2.50
N GLN A 82 -6.88 9.34 3.19
CA GLN A 82 -5.50 9.67 2.84
C GLN A 82 -5.13 9.12 1.45
N GLY A 83 -5.48 7.85 1.17
CA GLY A 83 -5.25 7.25 -0.13
C GLY A 83 -5.96 8.00 -1.25
N ILE A 84 -7.21 8.43 -1.03
CA ILE A 84 -7.97 9.23 -2.00
C ILE A 84 -7.34 10.61 -2.18
N ALA A 85 -6.97 11.30 -1.09
CA ALA A 85 -6.34 12.61 -1.14
C ALA A 85 -5.02 12.58 -1.93
N LEU A 86 -4.11 11.65 -1.60
CA LEU A 86 -2.82 11.55 -2.28
C LEU A 86 -2.96 11.07 -3.73
N ARG A 87 -3.93 10.20 -4.03
CA ARG A 87 -4.25 9.83 -5.40
C ARG A 87 -4.70 11.05 -6.22
N THR A 88 -5.45 11.95 -5.62
CA THR A 88 -5.91 13.18 -6.29
C THR A 88 -4.74 14.09 -6.63
N LEU A 89 -3.77 14.26 -5.73
CA LEU A 89 -2.54 15.02 -5.97
C LEU A 89 -1.65 14.41 -7.07
N SER A 90 -1.57 13.10 -7.14
CA SER A 90 -0.76 12.37 -8.13
C SER A 90 -1.49 12.05 -9.44
N ARG A 91 -2.79 12.42 -9.55
CA ARG A 91 -3.72 11.96 -10.58
C ARG A 91 -3.30 12.27 -12.03
N THR A 92 -2.69 13.42 -12.28
CA THR A 92 -2.31 13.85 -13.64
C THR A 92 -1.06 13.16 -14.16
N ARG A 93 -0.17 12.73 -13.28
CA ARG A 93 1.15 12.18 -13.63
C ARG A 93 1.32 10.70 -13.27
N GLY A 94 0.43 10.14 -12.44
CA GLY A 94 0.56 8.78 -11.91
C GLY A 94 1.68 8.61 -10.89
N VAL A 95 2.80 9.28 -11.11
CA VAL A 95 3.95 9.42 -10.20
C VAL A 95 4.16 10.91 -9.94
N TRP A 96 4.20 11.31 -8.68
CA TRP A 96 4.42 12.68 -8.26
C TRP A 96 5.72 12.79 -7.46
N ILE A 97 6.72 13.44 -8.05
CA ILE A 97 7.95 13.81 -7.37
C ILE A 97 7.66 15.08 -6.55
N VAL A 98 7.85 14.98 -5.24
CA VAL A 98 7.50 16.07 -4.31
C VAL A 98 8.61 17.13 -4.30
N GLY A 99 8.28 18.38 -4.63
CA GLY A 99 9.27 19.44 -4.81
C GLY A 99 10.07 19.80 -3.56
N ASN A 100 9.49 19.68 -2.35
CA ASN A 100 10.16 19.88 -1.06
C ASN A 100 10.59 18.54 -0.42
N GLY A 101 10.83 17.52 -1.24
CA GLY A 101 11.08 16.14 -0.81
C GLY A 101 12.27 15.99 0.11
N GLU A 102 13.34 16.75 -0.06
CA GLU A 102 14.52 16.73 0.82
C GLU A 102 14.13 17.07 2.27
N ARG A 103 13.49 18.20 2.48
CA ARG A 103 13.05 18.66 3.81
C ARG A 103 12.11 17.67 4.48
N LEU A 104 11.14 17.15 3.73
CA LEU A 104 10.18 16.18 4.27
C LEU A 104 10.83 14.82 4.58
N ALA A 105 11.78 14.37 3.76
CA ALA A 105 12.53 13.15 4.02
C ALA A 105 13.36 13.25 5.32
N ASP A 106 14.07 14.36 5.52
CA ASP A 106 14.87 14.59 6.73
C ASP A 106 13.98 14.70 7.99
N ALA A 107 12.85 15.41 7.90
CA ALA A 107 11.88 15.48 8.98
C ALA A 107 11.23 14.13 9.29
N THR A 108 10.97 13.30 8.26
CA THR A 108 10.45 11.93 8.42
C THR A 108 11.47 11.03 9.11
N ALA A 109 12.76 11.14 8.75
CA ALA A 109 13.84 10.40 9.41
C ALA A 109 13.95 10.80 10.90
N ALA A 110 13.84 12.09 11.23
CA ALA A 110 13.81 12.57 12.60
C ALA A 110 12.58 12.05 13.36
N ALA A 111 11.38 12.10 12.77
CA ALA A 111 10.17 11.56 13.38
C ALA A 111 10.27 10.05 13.63
N LEU A 112 10.87 9.30 12.68
CA LEU A 112 11.13 7.87 12.84
C LEU A 112 12.07 7.57 14.01
N ALA A 113 13.14 8.36 14.16
CA ALA A 113 14.13 8.17 15.23
C ALA A 113 13.55 8.44 16.62
N VAL A 114 12.67 9.44 16.75
CA VAL A 114 12.14 9.89 18.05
C VAL A 114 10.84 9.17 18.41
N GLY A 115 9.89 9.08 17.49
CA GLY A 115 8.54 8.60 17.75
C GLY A 115 8.21 7.26 17.06
N GLY A 116 9.19 6.66 16.38
CA GLY A 116 9.04 5.38 15.72
C GLY A 116 8.19 5.41 14.44
N PRO A 117 7.86 4.22 13.92
CA PRO A 117 7.24 4.06 12.60
C PRO A 117 5.90 4.78 12.45
N ARG A 118 5.06 4.73 13.47
CA ARG A 118 3.74 5.37 13.45
C ARG A 118 3.87 6.89 13.36
N ALA A 119 4.73 7.48 14.18
CA ALA A 119 4.95 8.93 14.18
C ALA A 119 5.49 9.42 12.83
N ALA A 120 6.45 8.68 12.25
CA ALA A 120 6.99 9.00 10.92
C ALA A 120 5.90 8.96 9.83
N ALA A 121 5.06 7.91 9.84
CA ALA A 121 3.98 7.77 8.87
C ALA A 121 2.90 8.83 9.05
N ASP A 122 2.48 9.11 10.29
CA ASP A 122 1.45 10.11 10.59
C ASP A 122 1.93 11.52 10.21
N PHE A 123 3.19 11.85 10.52
CA PHE A 123 3.80 13.11 10.11
C PHE A 123 3.80 13.27 8.59
N LEU A 124 4.43 12.32 7.88
CA LEU A 124 4.61 12.46 6.43
C LEU A 124 3.28 12.45 5.67
N VAL A 125 2.38 11.53 6.01
CA VAL A 125 1.06 11.46 5.37
C VAL A 125 0.24 12.72 5.69
N GLY A 126 0.32 13.24 6.91
CA GLY A 126 -0.32 14.48 7.29
C GLY A 126 0.17 15.69 6.48
N GLU A 127 1.50 15.86 6.35
CA GLU A 127 2.09 16.92 5.53
C GLU A 127 1.66 16.83 4.06
N LEU A 128 1.73 15.63 3.47
CA LEU A 128 1.33 15.42 2.08
C LEU A 128 -0.17 15.66 1.85
N CYS A 129 -1.03 15.19 2.74
CA CYS A 129 -2.47 15.43 2.65
C CYS A 129 -2.81 16.90 2.81
N GLY A 130 -2.09 17.64 3.66
CA GLY A 130 -2.22 19.09 3.82
C GLY A 130 -1.90 19.89 2.56
N MET A 131 -1.16 19.31 1.61
CA MET A 131 -0.90 19.93 0.29
C MET A 131 -2.09 19.76 -0.68
N SER A 132 -3.10 18.96 -0.32
CA SER A 132 -4.28 18.75 -1.14
C SER A 132 -5.26 19.92 -0.95
N SER A 133 -5.43 20.73 -1.99
CA SER A 133 -6.48 21.76 -2.03
C SER A 133 -7.88 21.21 -2.32
N ALA A 134 -8.00 19.87 -2.52
CA ALA A 134 -9.23 19.26 -3.02
C ALA A 134 -10.30 19.04 -1.94
N ASP A 135 -9.98 19.26 -0.67
CA ASP A 135 -10.93 19.08 0.44
C ASP A 135 -10.58 20.06 1.56
N PRO A 136 -11.33 21.18 1.71
CA PRO A 136 -11.11 22.16 2.77
C PRO A 136 -11.21 21.57 4.18
N ASP A 137 -11.97 20.48 4.33
CA ASP A 137 -12.14 19.77 5.60
C ASP A 137 -11.12 18.63 5.80
N GLY A 138 -10.20 18.41 4.82
CA GLY A 138 -9.12 17.42 4.90
C GLY A 138 -9.57 15.96 4.97
N ARG A 139 -10.82 15.67 4.59
CA ARG A 139 -11.44 14.35 4.73
C ARG A 139 -12.01 13.88 3.40
N GLY A 140 -11.16 13.47 2.45
CA GLY A 140 -11.65 12.89 1.20
C GLY A 140 -12.87 11.99 1.45
N TRP A 141 -14.00 12.29 0.82
CA TRP A 141 -15.25 11.56 1.05
C TRP A 141 -15.15 10.15 0.49
N VAL A 142 -15.22 9.17 1.36
CA VAL A 142 -15.27 7.75 1.01
C VAL A 142 -16.71 7.28 1.13
N HIS A 143 -17.28 6.74 0.05
CA HIS A 143 -18.63 6.23 0.06
C HIS A 143 -18.80 5.16 1.17
N PRO A 144 -19.76 5.31 2.10
CA PRO A 144 -19.87 4.42 3.25
C PRO A 144 -19.99 2.95 2.87
N GLN A 145 -20.80 2.64 1.84
CA GLN A 145 -20.99 1.27 1.36
C GLN A 145 -19.74 0.71 0.67
N LEU A 146 -18.90 1.55 0.03
CA LEU A 146 -17.62 1.09 -0.50
C LEU A 146 -16.67 0.72 0.64
N ARG A 147 -16.61 1.53 1.69
CA ARG A 147 -15.82 1.23 2.89
C ARG A 147 -16.28 -0.08 3.51
N GLN A 148 -17.57 -0.22 3.75
CA GLN A 148 -18.18 -1.44 4.31
C GLN A 148 -17.87 -2.66 3.43
N ALA A 149 -17.94 -2.54 2.09
CA ALA A 149 -17.62 -3.62 1.16
C ALA A 149 -16.15 -4.07 1.30
N ILE A 150 -15.23 -3.14 1.47
CA ILE A 150 -13.80 -3.46 1.64
C ILE A 150 -13.52 -4.05 3.03
N ASP A 151 -14.18 -3.53 4.07
CA ASP A 151 -14.08 -4.07 5.42
C ASP A 151 -14.60 -5.52 5.48
N LEU A 152 -15.69 -5.83 4.77
CA LEU A 152 -16.19 -7.20 4.61
C LEU A 152 -15.14 -8.11 3.96
N VAL A 153 -14.47 -7.66 2.90
CA VAL A 153 -13.38 -8.43 2.27
C VAL A 153 -12.22 -8.66 3.24
N SER A 154 -11.89 -7.65 4.05
CA SER A 154 -10.76 -7.70 4.98
C SER A 154 -11.03 -8.62 6.18
N SER A 155 -12.28 -8.68 6.65
CA SER A 155 -12.70 -9.45 7.82
C SER A 155 -13.17 -10.86 7.49
N SER A 156 -13.41 -11.16 6.23
CA SER A 156 -13.97 -12.45 5.85
C SER A 156 -12.90 -13.52 5.81
N ALA A 157 -13.19 -14.64 6.47
CA ALA A 157 -12.40 -15.87 6.35
C ALA A 157 -12.28 -16.33 4.88
N PRO A 158 -11.42 -17.29 4.54
CA PRO A 158 -10.94 -17.61 3.18
C PRO A 158 -12.01 -18.04 2.16
N SER A 159 -13.30 -17.93 2.48
CA SER A 159 -14.37 -18.19 1.52
C SER A 159 -14.22 -17.27 0.29
N ARG A 160 -14.49 -17.81 -0.88
CA ARG A 160 -14.54 -17.06 -2.14
C ARG A 160 -15.58 -15.95 -2.04
N ILE A 161 -15.13 -14.75 -1.70
CA ILE A 161 -15.96 -13.56 -1.75
C ILE A 161 -15.92 -13.08 -3.20
N ASP A 162 -17.06 -13.14 -3.86
CA ASP A 162 -17.25 -12.55 -5.17
C ASP A 162 -17.92 -11.16 -5.06
N LEU A 163 -17.81 -10.40 -6.14
CA LEU A 163 -18.36 -9.04 -6.20
C LEU A 163 -19.87 -9.01 -5.94
N ALA A 164 -20.63 -10.03 -6.42
CA ALA A 164 -22.09 -10.05 -6.29
C ALA A 164 -22.51 -10.23 -4.83
N SER A 165 -21.86 -11.15 -4.11
CA SER A 165 -22.10 -11.41 -2.69
C SER A 165 -21.82 -10.17 -1.84
N VAL A 166 -20.68 -9.49 -2.09
CA VAL A 166 -20.32 -8.27 -1.36
C VAL A 166 -21.28 -7.13 -1.68
N ALA A 167 -21.64 -6.95 -2.95
CA ALA A 167 -22.58 -5.91 -3.37
C ALA A 167 -23.96 -6.10 -2.70
N GLY A 168 -24.45 -7.34 -2.66
CA GLY A 168 -25.69 -7.67 -1.96
C GLY A 168 -25.63 -7.35 -0.46
N ALA A 169 -24.51 -7.68 0.20
CA ALA A 169 -24.33 -7.41 1.64
C ALA A 169 -24.31 -5.91 1.98
N VAL A 170 -23.94 -5.05 1.03
CA VAL A 170 -23.95 -3.59 1.22
C VAL A 170 -25.09 -2.88 0.48
N ALA A 171 -26.12 -3.64 0.07
CA ALA A 171 -27.31 -3.14 -0.62
C ALA A 171 -27.00 -2.33 -1.90
N LEU A 172 -26.03 -2.78 -2.70
CA LEU A 172 -25.68 -2.23 -4.00
C LEU A 172 -25.81 -3.30 -5.09
N SER A 173 -25.97 -2.87 -6.36
CA SER A 173 -25.75 -3.77 -7.48
C SER A 173 -24.25 -4.02 -7.73
N PRO A 174 -23.83 -5.19 -8.24
CA PRO A 174 -22.44 -5.49 -8.56
C PRO A 174 -21.81 -4.44 -9.50
N ASP A 175 -22.54 -4.01 -10.52
CA ASP A 175 -22.09 -3.00 -11.47
C ASP A 175 -21.86 -1.65 -10.81
N TYR A 176 -22.78 -1.24 -9.93
CA TYR A 176 -22.63 0.03 -9.22
C TYR A 176 -21.44 -0.01 -8.27
N LEU A 177 -21.29 -1.06 -7.48
CA LEU A 177 -20.15 -1.24 -6.58
C LEU A 177 -18.82 -1.23 -7.39
N GLY A 178 -18.76 -1.91 -8.52
CA GLY A 178 -17.59 -1.94 -9.39
C GLY A 178 -17.23 -0.54 -9.93
N ARG A 179 -18.21 0.22 -10.43
CA ARG A 179 -18.01 1.61 -10.90
C ARG A 179 -17.58 2.53 -9.78
N LEU A 180 -18.27 2.47 -8.64
CA LEU A 180 -17.97 3.28 -7.45
C LEU A 180 -16.54 3.04 -6.97
N CYS A 181 -16.12 1.78 -6.86
CA CYS A 181 -14.77 1.42 -6.50
C CYS A 181 -13.76 2.03 -7.47
N LYS A 182 -13.94 1.83 -8.78
CA LYS A 182 -13.05 2.39 -9.81
C LYS A 182 -12.97 3.91 -9.77
N GLN A 183 -14.11 4.57 -9.58
CA GLN A 183 -14.19 6.04 -9.50
C GLN A 183 -13.44 6.58 -8.29
N GLN A 184 -13.67 6.01 -7.11
CA GLN A 184 -13.08 6.51 -5.87
C GLN A 184 -11.63 6.07 -5.66
N THR A 185 -11.29 4.84 -5.98
CA THR A 185 -9.96 4.27 -5.70
C THR A 185 -9.00 4.31 -6.88
N GLY A 186 -9.51 4.48 -8.10
CA GLY A 186 -8.72 4.43 -9.34
C GLY A 186 -8.48 3.01 -9.86
N VAL A 187 -8.82 1.97 -9.09
CA VAL A 187 -8.62 0.56 -9.44
C VAL A 187 -9.92 -0.23 -9.36
N SER A 188 -9.95 -1.42 -9.97
CA SER A 188 -11.13 -2.29 -9.89
C SER A 188 -11.32 -2.87 -8.49
N PHE A 189 -12.55 -3.28 -8.16
CA PHE A 189 -12.84 -3.98 -6.91
C PHE A 189 -12.00 -5.27 -6.78
N SER A 190 -11.83 -6.01 -7.88
CA SER A 190 -10.96 -7.20 -7.90
C SER A 190 -9.49 -6.90 -7.57
N ALA A 191 -8.93 -5.79 -8.09
CA ALA A 191 -7.57 -5.38 -7.74
C ALA A 191 -7.47 -4.98 -6.26
N THR A 192 -8.47 -4.27 -5.73
CA THR A 192 -8.55 -3.94 -4.31
C THR A 192 -8.63 -5.20 -3.44
N THR A 193 -9.46 -6.18 -3.81
CA THR A 193 -9.58 -7.46 -3.09
C THR A 193 -8.25 -8.23 -3.11
N ARG A 194 -7.57 -8.31 -4.26
CA ARG A 194 -6.24 -8.98 -4.33
C ARG A 194 -5.21 -8.29 -3.44
N TRP A 195 -5.23 -6.96 -3.37
CA TRP A 195 -4.35 -6.21 -2.48
C TRP A 195 -4.64 -6.50 -1.01
N VAL A 196 -5.90 -6.50 -0.59
CA VAL A 196 -6.31 -6.86 0.78
C VAL A 196 -5.84 -8.29 1.13
N ARG A 197 -6.05 -9.25 0.22
CA ARG A 197 -5.58 -10.64 0.42
C ARG A 197 -4.05 -10.71 0.54
N LEU A 198 -3.32 -9.93 -0.27
CA LEU A 198 -1.86 -9.87 -0.17
C LEU A 198 -1.42 -9.36 1.22
N LEU A 199 -2.02 -8.28 1.72
CA LEU A 199 -1.74 -7.78 3.06
C LEU A 199 -2.04 -8.82 4.14
N THR A 200 -3.16 -9.54 4.01
CA THR A 200 -3.52 -10.63 4.95
C THR A 200 -2.49 -11.77 4.90
N ALA A 201 -2.03 -12.16 3.71
CA ALA A 201 -0.98 -13.17 3.58
C ALA A 201 0.34 -12.70 4.21
N LEU A 202 0.72 -11.42 4.03
CA LEU A 202 1.92 -10.86 4.63
C LEU A 202 1.88 -10.90 6.17
N ARG A 203 0.70 -10.69 6.78
CA ARG A 203 0.54 -10.86 8.24
C ARG A 203 0.83 -12.29 8.67
N TYR A 204 0.20 -13.27 8.03
CA TYR A 204 0.43 -14.68 8.36
C TYR A 204 1.89 -15.09 8.17
N LEU A 205 2.55 -14.55 7.13
CA LEU A 205 3.99 -14.79 6.91
C LEU A 205 4.84 -14.17 8.03
N ALA A 206 4.47 -12.98 8.49
CA ALA A 206 5.14 -12.31 9.61
C ALA A 206 5.00 -13.06 10.93
N ASP A 207 3.84 -13.72 11.14
CA ASP A 207 3.60 -14.62 12.28
C ASP A 207 4.30 -15.99 12.13
N GLY A 208 5.11 -16.17 11.08
CA GLY A 208 5.91 -17.37 10.85
C GLY A 208 5.16 -18.50 10.13
N MET A 209 3.97 -18.24 9.62
CA MET A 209 3.19 -19.25 8.89
C MET A 209 3.87 -19.64 7.58
N PRO A 210 3.80 -20.92 7.16
CA PRO A 210 4.28 -21.35 5.85
C PRO A 210 3.56 -20.59 4.70
N VAL A 211 4.29 -20.34 3.61
CA VAL A 211 3.78 -19.55 2.46
C VAL A 211 2.48 -20.14 1.89
N THR A 212 2.38 -21.47 1.80
CA THR A 212 1.19 -22.15 1.28
C THR A 212 -0.03 -21.92 2.17
N ASP A 213 0.14 -22.05 3.49
CA ASP A 213 -0.95 -21.89 4.46
C ASP A 213 -1.39 -20.43 4.52
N ALA A 214 -0.43 -19.48 4.56
CA ALA A 214 -0.67 -18.05 4.52
C ALA A 214 -1.46 -17.64 3.26
N ALA A 215 -1.10 -18.17 2.10
CA ALA A 215 -1.81 -17.92 0.85
C ALA A 215 -3.25 -18.45 0.89
N HIS A 216 -3.43 -19.68 1.38
CA HIS A 216 -4.76 -20.30 1.48
C HIS A 216 -5.66 -19.53 2.44
N LEU A 217 -5.18 -19.23 3.65
CA LEU A 217 -5.91 -18.47 4.66
C LEU A 217 -6.20 -17.01 4.24
N ALA A 218 -5.37 -16.44 3.38
CA ALA A 218 -5.63 -15.13 2.77
C ALA A 218 -6.63 -15.17 1.62
N GLY A 219 -7.15 -16.34 1.25
CA GLY A 219 -8.18 -16.51 0.23
C GLY A 219 -7.66 -16.58 -1.21
N PHE A 220 -6.37 -16.91 -1.42
CA PHE A 220 -5.87 -17.28 -2.74
C PHE A 220 -6.31 -18.69 -3.11
N THR A 221 -6.60 -18.91 -4.39
CA THR A 221 -7.07 -20.22 -4.87
C THR A 221 -6.01 -21.30 -4.79
N ASP A 222 -4.75 -20.90 -5.01
CA ASP A 222 -3.59 -21.79 -5.00
C ASP A 222 -2.28 -20.97 -4.89
N GLY A 223 -1.17 -21.65 -4.65
CA GLY A 223 0.15 -21.03 -4.52
C GLY A 223 0.62 -20.30 -5.80
N SER A 224 0.23 -20.80 -6.98
CA SER A 224 0.57 -20.16 -8.25
C SER A 224 -0.15 -18.83 -8.42
N HIS A 225 -1.41 -18.75 -7.98
CA HIS A 225 -2.17 -17.50 -7.95
C HIS A 225 -1.54 -16.52 -6.97
N ALA A 226 -1.22 -16.94 -5.74
CA ALA A 226 -0.54 -16.10 -4.78
C ALA A 226 0.82 -15.59 -5.30
N ASN A 227 1.60 -16.45 -5.94
CA ASN A 227 2.87 -16.07 -6.54
C ASN A 227 2.72 -15.00 -7.63
N ARG A 228 1.76 -15.17 -8.56
CA ARG A 228 1.48 -14.17 -9.60
C ARG A 228 1.09 -12.82 -8.99
N VAL A 229 0.22 -12.83 -7.97
CA VAL A 229 -0.22 -11.59 -7.31
C VAL A 229 0.93 -10.91 -6.54
N CYS A 230 1.83 -11.67 -5.90
CA CYS A 230 3.02 -11.11 -5.27
C CYS A 230 3.93 -10.42 -6.29
N TRP A 231 4.22 -11.06 -7.42
CA TRP A 231 5.02 -10.42 -8.48
C TRP A 231 4.32 -9.19 -9.07
N GLU A 232 3.01 -9.28 -9.33
CA GLU A 232 2.22 -8.18 -9.88
C GLU A 232 2.19 -6.96 -8.95
N MET A 233 2.07 -7.19 -7.62
CA MET A 233 1.76 -6.14 -6.65
C MET A 233 2.90 -5.73 -5.72
N ALA A 234 3.92 -6.56 -5.59
CA ALA A 234 5.08 -6.30 -4.72
C ALA A 234 6.41 -6.38 -5.48
N GLY A 235 6.41 -6.82 -6.73
CA GLY A 235 7.63 -6.97 -7.53
C GLY A 235 8.60 -8.02 -6.99
N ALA A 236 8.13 -8.95 -6.15
CA ALA A 236 8.94 -9.96 -5.48
C ALA A 236 8.18 -11.28 -5.29
N ALA A 237 8.91 -12.38 -5.10
CA ALA A 237 8.31 -13.67 -4.78
C ALA A 237 7.81 -13.75 -3.32
N PRO A 238 6.76 -14.56 -3.02
CA PRO A 238 6.29 -14.76 -1.65
C PRO A 238 7.37 -15.24 -0.68
N SER A 239 8.30 -16.09 -1.14
CA SER A 239 9.43 -16.58 -0.36
C SER A 239 10.41 -15.47 0.05
N ASP A 240 10.62 -14.49 -0.83
CA ASP A 240 11.50 -13.36 -0.56
C ASP A 240 10.86 -12.40 0.43
N LEU A 241 9.55 -12.15 0.28
CA LEU A 241 8.75 -11.39 1.25
C LEU A 241 8.75 -12.10 2.62
N ALA A 242 8.54 -13.41 2.67
CA ALA A 242 8.57 -14.18 3.91
C ALA A 242 9.95 -14.10 4.60
N ARG A 243 11.04 -14.21 3.84
CA ARG A 243 12.40 -14.06 4.37
C ARG A 243 12.62 -12.67 4.95
N ALA A 244 12.22 -11.63 4.20
CA ALA A 244 12.35 -10.25 4.65
C ALA A 244 11.54 -9.95 5.92
N LEU A 245 10.40 -10.61 6.11
CA LEU A 245 9.55 -10.48 7.29
C LEU A 245 10.12 -11.21 8.52
N LYS A 246 10.76 -12.38 8.34
CA LYS A 246 11.40 -13.13 9.45
C LYS A 246 12.52 -12.33 10.13
N ASP A 247 13.26 -11.54 9.36
CA ASP A 247 14.34 -10.71 9.86
C ASP A 247 13.83 -9.45 10.57
N SER A 248 12.52 -9.26 10.62
CA SER A 248 11.87 -8.05 11.13
C SER A 248 10.51 -8.35 11.74
N PRO A 249 10.46 -8.87 12.97
CA PRO A 249 9.17 -9.16 13.59
C PRO A 249 8.31 -7.91 13.64
N LEU A 250 7.11 -8.02 13.09
CA LEU A 250 6.06 -7.03 13.32
C LEU A 250 5.86 -6.91 14.83
N PRO A 251 5.80 -5.72 15.40
CA PRO A 251 5.40 -5.59 16.79
C PRO A 251 4.03 -6.27 16.94
N SER A 252 3.96 -7.27 17.83
CA SER A 252 2.73 -7.95 18.18
C SER A 252 1.64 -6.92 18.42
N HIS A 253 0.49 -7.14 17.81
CA HIS A 253 -0.70 -6.33 18.02
C HIS A 253 -0.93 -6.12 19.52
N PRO A 254 -1.20 -4.91 20.00
CA PRO A 254 -1.90 -4.82 21.28
C PRO A 254 -3.24 -5.56 21.09
N ALA A 255 -3.50 -6.53 21.95
CA ALA A 255 -4.78 -7.21 22.03
C ALA A 255 -5.91 -6.17 22.13
N PRO A 256 -7.12 -6.49 21.60
CA PRO A 256 -8.26 -5.60 21.59
C PRO A 256 -8.67 -5.11 22.95
#